data_82387ffb34bc4e0b03d565d7d832a144
#
_entry.id   82387ffb34bc4e0b03d565d7d832a144
#
_cell.length_a   1.000
_cell.length_b   1.000
_cell.length_c   1.000
_cell.angle_alpha   90.00
_cell.angle_beta   90.00
_cell.angle_gamma   90.00
#
_symmetry.space_group_name_H-M   'P 1'
#
loop_
_entity.id
_entity.type
_entity.pdbx_description
1 polymer ?
#
loop_
_entity_poly.entity_id
_entity_poly.type
_entity_poly.pdbx_seq_one_letter_code
_entity_poly.pdbx_strand_id
1 'polypeptide(L)'
;AVTVFIGPCVAKKSEVQDQKIEGNADYVLTFSEIRAIMKAKGVQLEADDTSYQEGSVFGKRFANSGGVTAAVIESMKEKGEDVDCKVCKANGAAECKKALLLMKAGKLPENFIEGMACEGGCVGGPSSYNDMVSTKKFRDDLLSRADDRKIRDNIANYHMETFEMHRKEQ
;
A
#
# COMPACT_ATOMS: atom_id res chain seq x y z
N ALA A 1 -0.14 -23.87 1.56
CA ALA A 1 0.90 -22.90 1.93
C ALA A 1 0.36 -22.01 3.05
N VAL A 2 1.23 -21.51 3.92
CA VAL A 2 0.88 -20.52 4.96
C VAL A 2 1.32 -19.16 4.45
N THR A 3 0.40 -18.21 4.42
CA THR A 3 0.65 -16.85 3.95
C THR A 3 0.79 -15.89 5.13
N VAL A 4 1.81 -15.05 5.11
CA VAL A 4 2.10 -14.09 6.20
C VAL A 4 2.28 -12.70 5.62
N PHE A 5 1.43 -11.76 6.06
CA PHE A 5 1.63 -10.35 5.76
C PHE A 5 2.62 -9.74 6.77
N ILE A 6 3.65 -9.06 6.29
CA ILE A 6 4.62 -8.34 7.12
C ILE A 6 4.57 -6.85 6.77
N GLY A 7 4.33 -6.00 7.78
CA GLY A 7 4.23 -4.57 7.50
C GLY A 7 4.07 -3.69 8.75
N PRO A 8 3.98 -2.36 8.58
CA PRO A 8 3.89 -1.40 9.68
C PRO A 8 2.48 -1.24 10.27
N CYS A 9 1.50 -2.00 9.79
CA CYS A 9 0.08 -1.77 10.09
C CYS A 9 -0.46 -2.75 11.13
N VAL A 10 -0.93 -2.23 12.28
CA VAL A 10 -1.58 -3.06 13.32
C VAL A 10 -3.03 -3.40 12.97
N ALA A 11 -3.72 -2.57 12.17
CA ALA A 11 -5.10 -2.83 11.76
C ALA A 11 -5.22 -4.07 10.84
N LYS A 12 -4.15 -4.44 10.14
CA LYS A 12 -4.11 -5.68 9.34
C LYS A 12 -4.32 -6.95 10.17
N LYS A 13 -4.03 -6.91 11.49
CA LYS A 13 -4.29 -8.05 12.38
C LYS A 13 -5.78 -8.36 12.54
N SER A 14 -6.63 -7.35 12.55
CA SER A 14 -8.08 -7.55 12.57
C SER A 14 -8.65 -7.81 11.18
N GLU A 15 -8.06 -7.23 10.15
CA GLU A 15 -8.50 -7.43 8.77
C GLU A 15 -8.40 -8.89 8.32
N VAL A 16 -7.32 -9.59 8.66
CA VAL A 16 -7.15 -11.01 8.29
C VAL A 16 -8.11 -11.95 9.01
N GLN A 17 -8.77 -11.48 10.06
CA GLN A 17 -9.81 -12.23 10.77
C GLN A 17 -11.21 -12.03 10.16
N ASP A 18 -11.35 -11.15 9.17
CA ASP A 18 -12.61 -10.91 8.49
C ASP A 18 -12.92 -12.08 7.54
N GLN A 19 -13.85 -12.94 7.97
CA GLN A 19 -14.28 -14.13 7.21
C GLN A 19 -15.01 -13.81 5.90
N LYS A 20 -15.38 -12.55 5.68
CA LYS A 20 -16.02 -12.09 4.43
C LYS A 20 -15.03 -11.88 3.29
N ILE A 21 -13.74 -11.96 3.57
CA ILE A 21 -12.69 -11.77 2.57
C ILE A 21 -12.01 -13.13 2.36
N GLU A 22 -12.22 -13.73 1.19
CA GLU A 22 -11.46 -14.90 0.78
C GLU A 22 -10.05 -14.51 0.34
N GLY A 23 -9.09 -15.40 0.56
CA GLY A 23 -7.70 -15.17 0.15
C GLY A 23 -6.93 -14.19 1.06
N ASN A 24 -7.45 -13.86 2.24
CA ASN A 24 -6.68 -13.15 3.25
C ASN A 24 -5.41 -13.93 3.62
N ALA A 25 -4.39 -13.20 4.11
CA ALA A 25 -3.24 -13.85 4.73
C ALA A 25 -3.66 -14.61 5.98
N ASP A 26 -2.96 -15.71 6.30
CA ASP A 26 -3.23 -16.50 7.51
C ASP A 26 -2.76 -15.76 8.76
N TYR A 27 -1.66 -15.02 8.66
CA TYR A 27 -1.06 -14.29 9.77
C TYR A 27 -0.60 -12.89 9.36
N VAL A 28 -0.56 -12.02 10.37
CA VAL A 28 0.03 -10.67 10.22
C VAL A 28 1.12 -10.48 11.26
N LEU A 29 2.31 -10.13 10.79
CA LEU A 29 3.43 -9.71 11.62
C LEU A 29 3.75 -8.24 11.36
N THR A 30 3.87 -7.47 12.42
CA THR A 30 4.43 -6.13 12.35
C THR A 30 5.95 -6.18 12.20
N PHE A 31 6.57 -5.09 11.75
CA PHE A 31 8.03 -5.01 11.68
C PHE A 31 8.70 -5.23 13.06
N SER A 32 8.06 -4.81 14.14
CA SER A 32 8.55 -5.05 15.49
C SER A 32 8.56 -6.53 15.85
N GLU A 33 7.51 -7.26 15.47
CA GLU A 33 7.39 -8.69 15.73
C GLU A 33 8.37 -9.52 14.91
N ILE A 34 8.49 -9.26 13.60
CA ILE A 34 9.46 -9.98 12.77
C ILE A 34 10.89 -9.75 13.27
N ARG A 35 11.22 -8.51 13.66
CA ARG A 35 12.54 -8.22 14.24
C ARG A 35 12.78 -8.98 15.55
N ALA A 36 11.78 -9.09 16.40
CA ALA A 36 11.89 -9.87 17.64
C ALA A 36 12.13 -11.35 17.34
N ILE A 37 11.43 -11.92 16.36
CA ILE A 37 11.64 -13.30 15.90
C ILE A 37 13.06 -13.50 15.37
N MET A 38 13.53 -12.61 14.49
CA MET A 38 14.87 -12.67 13.93
C MET A 38 15.94 -12.62 15.02
N LYS A 39 15.78 -11.69 16.00
CA LYS A 39 16.68 -11.58 17.15
C LYS A 39 16.68 -12.85 17.99
N ALA A 40 15.50 -13.43 18.28
CA ALA A 40 15.38 -14.66 19.06
C ALA A 40 16.01 -15.87 18.35
N LYS A 41 16.03 -15.87 17.02
CA LYS A 41 16.65 -16.91 16.19
C LYS A 41 18.12 -16.66 15.88
N GLY A 42 18.69 -15.57 16.36
CA GLY A 42 20.09 -15.20 16.07
C GLY A 42 20.37 -14.85 14.62
N VAL A 43 19.34 -14.47 13.85
CA VAL A 43 19.50 -14.07 12.45
C VAL A 43 20.29 -12.75 12.38
N GLN A 44 21.39 -12.78 11.67
CA GLN A 44 22.16 -11.57 11.34
C GLN A 44 21.73 -11.07 9.95
N LEU A 45 21.46 -9.76 9.87
CA LEU A 45 21.17 -9.10 8.60
C LEU A 45 22.49 -8.60 8.02
N GLU A 46 22.81 -9.01 6.81
CA GLU A 46 23.91 -8.49 6.04
C GLU A 46 23.39 -7.48 5.03
N ALA A 47 24.20 -6.45 4.74
CA ALA A 47 23.89 -5.52 3.67
C ALA A 47 24.05 -6.24 2.33
N ASP A 48 22.98 -6.28 1.55
CA ASP A 48 22.99 -6.85 0.21
C ASP A 48 22.58 -5.77 -0.80
N ASP A 49 23.46 -5.48 -1.75
CA ASP A 49 23.22 -4.54 -2.85
C ASP A 49 22.45 -5.18 -4.02
N THR A 50 22.24 -6.49 -4.00
CA THR A 50 21.42 -7.19 -5.00
C THR A 50 19.95 -6.95 -4.75
N SER A 51 19.52 -5.70 -4.74
CA SER A 51 18.11 -5.37 -4.58
C SER A 51 17.32 -5.87 -5.78
N TYR A 52 16.61 -6.96 -5.58
CA TYR A 52 15.67 -7.47 -6.56
C TYR A 52 14.51 -6.47 -6.71
N GLN A 53 14.48 -5.77 -7.84
CA GLN A 53 13.55 -4.69 -8.12
C GLN A 53 12.41 -5.20 -9.00
N GLU A 54 11.48 -5.95 -8.43
CA GLU A 54 10.23 -6.28 -9.12
C GLU A 54 9.14 -5.24 -8.87
N GLY A 55 8.21 -5.15 -9.79
CA GLY A 55 7.07 -4.26 -9.72
C GLY A 55 7.34 -2.86 -10.28
N SER A 56 6.28 -2.25 -10.82
CA SER A 56 6.34 -0.90 -11.35
C SER A 56 6.61 0.14 -10.25
N VAL A 57 7.09 1.30 -10.64
CA VAL A 57 7.26 2.45 -9.73
C VAL A 57 5.94 2.82 -9.03
N PHE A 58 4.80 2.61 -9.71
CA PHE A 58 3.47 2.89 -9.15
C PHE A 58 3.10 1.90 -8.05
N GLY A 59 3.35 0.60 -8.23
CA GLY A 59 3.16 -0.41 -7.19
C GLY A 59 4.03 -0.16 -5.96
N LYS A 60 5.30 0.20 -6.17
CA LYS A 60 6.23 0.54 -5.08
C LYS A 60 5.81 1.76 -4.26
N ARG A 61 4.95 2.63 -4.81
CA ARG A 61 4.43 3.84 -4.14
C ARG A 61 3.18 3.61 -3.29
N PHE A 62 2.54 2.46 -3.34
CA PHE A 62 1.26 2.21 -2.64
C PHE A 62 1.31 2.48 -1.13
N ALA A 63 2.45 2.30 -0.51
CA ALA A 63 2.61 2.56 0.93
C ALA A 63 2.62 4.06 1.30
N ASN A 64 2.57 4.95 0.32
CA ASN A 64 2.60 6.40 0.53
C ASN A 64 1.25 7.03 0.23
N SER A 65 0.93 8.12 0.93
CA SER A 65 -0.21 8.97 0.58
C SER A 65 -0.06 9.49 -0.85
N GLY A 66 -1.08 9.33 -1.66
CA GLY A 66 -1.11 9.66 -3.09
C GLY A 66 -0.58 8.55 -4.01
N GLY A 67 -0.04 7.46 -3.46
CA GLY A 67 0.54 6.38 -4.26
C GLY A 67 -0.50 5.52 -4.97
N VAL A 68 -1.59 5.21 -4.31
CA VAL A 68 -2.70 4.44 -4.90
C VAL A 68 -3.36 5.25 -6.01
N THR A 69 -3.64 6.53 -5.76
CA THR A 69 -4.19 7.43 -6.79
C THR A 69 -3.30 7.50 -8.03
N ALA A 70 -1.99 7.65 -7.85
CA ALA A 70 -1.05 7.69 -8.97
C ALA A 70 -1.12 6.42 -9.81
N ALA A 71 -1.23 5.25 -9.17
CA ALA A 71 -1.35 3.98 -9.87
C ALA A 71 -2.70 3.82 -10.59
N VAL A 72 -3.81 4.26 -9.99
CA VAL A 72 -5.12 4.24 -10.63
C VAL A 72 -5.12 5.10 -11.89
N ILE A 73 -4.64 6.35 -11.79
CA ILE A 73 -4.54 7.27 -12.93
C ILE A 73 -3.66 6.68 -14.04
N GLU A 74 -2.52 6.09 -13.68
CA GLU A 74 -1.63 5.50 -14.69
C GLU A 74 -2.26 4.27 -15.34
N SER A 75 -2.92 3.42 -14.56
CA SER A 75 -3.63 2.25 -15.09
C SER A 75 -4.72 2.65 -16.10
N MET A 76 -5.46 3.73 -15.83
CA MET A 76 -6.46 4.27 -16.75
C MET A 76 -5.80 4.78 -18.04
N LYS A 77 -4.69 5.53 -17.93
CA LYS A 77 -3.92 5.99 -19.09
C LYS A 77 -3.38 4.85 -19.93
N GLU A 78 -2.84 3.79 -19.29
CA GLU A 78 -2.35 2.60 -20.00
C GLU A 78 -3.46 1.87 -20.77
N LYS A 79 -4.71 2.00 -20.33
CA LYS A 79 -5.92 1.49 -21.02
C LYS A 79 -6.44 2.44 -22.11
N GLY A 80 -5.90 3.64 -22.20
CA GLY A 80 -6.39 4.67 -23.14
C GLY A 80 -7.69 5.35 -22.70
N GLU A 81 -8.00 5.28 -21.39
CA GLU A 81 -9.18 5.92 -20.82
C GLU A 81 -8.90 7.40 -20.54
N ASP A 82 -9.93 8.25 -20.73
CA ASP A 82 -9.85 9.66 -20.33
C ASP A 82 -9.90 9.78 -18.80
N VAL A 83 -8.95 10.56 -18.25
CA VAL A 83 -8.77 10.65 -16.79
C VAL A 83 -9.20 12.04 -16.31
N ASP A 84 -10.46 12.19 -15.95
CA ASP A 84 -10.96 13.36 -15.21
C ASP A 84 -11.03 13.08 -13.70
N CYS A 85 -9.89 12.77 -13.09
CA CYS A 85 -9.80 12.55 -11.65
C CYS A 85 -9.44 13.84 -10.90
N LYS A 86 -10.41 14.42 -10.23
CA LYS A 86 -10.22 15.47 -9.21
C LYS A 86 -10.03 14.79 -7.86
N VAL A 87 -8.82 14.79 -7.33
CA VAL A 87 -8.43 13.94 -6.22
C VAL A 87 -8.45 14.69 -4.89
N CYS A 88 -9.25 14.20 -3.94
CA CYS A 88 -9.15 14.52 -2.53
C CYS A 88 -8.16 13.54 -1.86
N LYS A 89 -6.98 14.01 -1.47
CA LYS A 89 -6.01 13.21 -0.71
C LYS A 89 -6.20 13.46 0.77
N ALA A 90 -6.84 12.51 1.46
CA ALA A 90 -7.05 12.57 2.91
C ALA A 90 -5.91 11.84 3.63
N ASN A 91 -5.05 12.61 4.28
CA ASN A 91 -3.82 12.14 4.90
C ASN A 91 -3.94 12.16 6.44
N GLY A 92 -4.24 11.03 7.01
CA GLY A 92 -4.57 10.85 8.42
C GLY A 92 -6.06 10.62 8.65
N ALA A 93 -6.40 9.96 9.77
CA ALA A 93 -7.76 9.55 10.09
C ALA A 93 -8.74 10.75 10.20
N ALA A 94 -8.27 11.90 10.70
CA ALA A 94 -9.09 13.10 10.82
C ALA A 94 -9.50 13.66 9.45
N GLU A 95 -8.56 13.73 8.53
CA GLU A 95 -8.84 14.19 7.16
C GLU A 95 -9.73 13.19 6.41
N CYS A 96 -9.51 11.89 6.58
CA CYS A 96 -10.38 10.86 6.02
C CYS A 96 -11.84 11.04 6.49
N LYS A 97 -12.03 11.23 7.81
CA LYS A 97 -13.37 11.48 8.39
C LYS A 97 -14.00 12.75 7.80
N LYS A 98 -13.24 13.83 7.69
CA LYS A 98 -13.71 15.09 7.10
C LYS A 98 -14.13 14.90 5.64
N ALA A 99 -13.29 14.26 4.82
CA ALA A 99 -13.59 14.01 3.40
C ALA A 99 -14.88 13.20 3.24
N LEU A 100 -15.06 12.13 4.03
CA LEU A 100 -16.28 11.31 4.00
C LEU A 100 -17.52 12.08 4.45
N LEU A 101 -17.41 12.96 5.43
CA LEU A 101 -18.53 13.82 5.86
C LEU A 101 -18.92 14.83 4.78
N LEU A 102 -17.94 15.44 4.11
CA LEU A 102 -18.18 16.35 2.98
C LEU A 102 -18.83 15.61 1.80
N MET A 103 -18.34 14.41 1.48
CA MET A 103 -18.93 13.55 0.45
C MET A 103 -20.38 13.21 0.78
N LYS A 104 -20.66 12.76 2.02
CA LYS A 104 -22.02 12.47 2.47
C LYS A 104 -22.96 13.67 2.38
N ALA A 105 -22.44 14.88 2.61
CA ALA A 105 -23.20 16.13 2.53
C ALA A 105 -23.32 16.67 1.09
N GLY A 106 -22.76 16.00 0.08
CA GLY A 106 -22.72 16.49 -1.31
C GLY A 106 -21.88 17.77 -1.50
N LYS A 107 -20.93 18.02 -0.59
CA LYS A 107 -20.09 19.23 -0.56
C LYS A 107 -18.65 19.00 -0.93
N LEU A 108 -18.28 17.76 -1.30
CA LEU A 108 -16.94 17.45 -1.77
C LEU A 108 -16.87 17.79 -3.27
N PRO A 109 -15.98 18.73 -3.68
CA PRO A 109 -15.84 19.09 -5.10
C PRO A 109 -15.05 18.04 -5.92
N GLU A 110 -14.32 17.18 -5.25
CA GLU A 110 -13.54 16.12 -5.88
C GLU A 110 -14.42 14.90 -6.17
N ASN A 111 -14.05 14.14 -7.21
CA ASN A 111 -14.76 12.95 -7.64
C ASN A 111 -14.03 11.64 -7.25
N PHE A 112 -12.85 11.73 -6.66
CA PHE A 112 -12.06 10.62 -6.19
C PHE A 112 -11.44 10.91 -4.81
N ILE A 113 -11.59 10.00 -3.86
CA ILE A 113 -11.00 10.12 -2.52
C ILE A 113 -9.95 9.03 -2.34
N GLU A 114 -8.71 9.42 -2.03
CA GLU A 114 -7.72 8.54 -1.44
C GLU A 114 -7.60 8.83 0.05
N GLY A 115 -7.93 7.84 0.89
CA GLY A 115 -7.84 7.94 2.34
C GLY A 115 -6.73 7.08 2.91
N MET A 116 -5.78 7.70 3.61
CA MET A 116 -4.74 7.01 4.38
C MET A 116 -4.94 7.29 5.85
N ALA A 117 -5.26 6.27 6.66
CA ALA A 117 -5.51 6.45 8.10
C ALA A 117 -4.25 6.92 8.86
N CYS A 118 -3.06 6.51 8.42
CA CYS A 118 -1.79 6.99 8.95
C CYS A 118 -1.28 8.19 8.14
N GLU A 119 -0.78 9.22 8.81
CA GLU A 119 -0.15 10.36 8.15
C GLU A 119 1.08 9.91 7.35
N GLY A 120 1.18 10.35 6.10
CA GLY A 120 2.22 9.90 5.16
C GLY A 120 1.94 8.57 4.47
N GLY A 121 0.84 7.89 4.81
CA GLY A 121 0.49 6.56 4.34
C GLY A 121 1.02 5.46 5.25
N CYS A 122 1.07 4.22 4.75
CA CYS A 122 1.52 3.05 5.52
C CYS A 122 2.95 3.19 6.05
N VAL A 123 3.80 3.93 5.36
CA VAL A 123 5.19 4.22 5.82
C VAL A 123 5.23 5.00 7.13
N GLY A 124 4.18 5.75 7.47
CA GLY A 124 3.98 6.40 8.76
C GLY A 124 3.18 5.55 9.76
N GLY A 125 3.00 4.27 9.50
CA GLY A 125 2.24 3.37 10.35
C GLY A 125 2.85 3.15 11.73
N PRO A 126 2.05 2.70 12.71
CA PRO A 126 2.44 2.63 14.12
C PRO A 126 3.58 1.66 14.43
N SER A 127 3.90 0.74 13.52
CA SER A 127 5.03 -0.18 13.64
C SER A 127 6.14 0.09 12.63
N SER A 128 6.21 1.28 12.06
CA SER A 128 7.37 1.77 11.32
C SER A 128 8.55 1.97 12.27
N TYR A 129 9.74 1.54 11.84
CA TYR A 129 10.95 1.61 12.67
C TYR A 129 11.64 2.96 12.61
N ASN A 130 11.64 3.56 11.44
CA ASN A 130 12.30 4.81 11.18
C ASN A 130 11.30 5.97 11.30
N ASP A 131 11.82 7.14 11.61
CA ASP A 131 11.07 8.38 11.50
C ASP A 131 10.67 8.66 10.04
N MET A 132 9.68 9.53 9.85
CA MET A 132 9.11 9.85 8.54
C MET A 132 10.14 10.43 7.57
N VAL A 133 11.13 11.19 8.03
CA VAL A 133 12.15 11.82 7.18
C VAL A 133 13.08 10.76 6.62
N SER A 134 13.61 9.90 7.50
CA SER A 134 14.47 8.77 7.11
C SER A 134 13.75 7.80 6.18
N THR A 135 12.52 7.44 6.51
CA THR A 135 11.69 6.55 5.67
C THR A 135 11.46 7.14 4.29
N LYS A 136 11.18 8.45 4.20
CA LYS A 136 11.01 9.14 2.93
C LYS A 136 12.29 9.10 2.09
N LYS A 137 13.45 9.35 2.70
CA LYS A 137 14.75 9.31 2.02
C LYS A 137 15.05 7.92 1.44
N PHE A 138 14.89 6.87 2.23
CA PHE A 138 15.09 5.49 1.76
C PHE A 138 14.14 5.12 0.63
N ARG A 139 12.87 5.52 0.76
CA ARG A 139 11.87 5.31 -0.29
C ARG A 139 12.26 6.02 -1.59
N ASP A 140 12.66 7.29 -1.52
CA ASP A 140 12.99 8.08 -2.69
C ASP A 140 14.23 7.50 -3.41
N ASP A 141 15.21 7.01 -2.65
CA ASP A 141 16.34 6.25 -3.19
C ASP A 141 15.89 4.95 -3.89
N LEU A 142 15.02 4.17 -3.26
CA LEU A 142 14.46 2.95 -3.87
C LEU A 142 13.69 3.25 -5.15
N LEU A 143 12.88 4.31 -5.16
CA LEU A 143 12.09 4.72 -6.33
C LEU A 143 12.96 5.26 -7.46
N SER A 144 14.08 5.91 -7.15
CA SER A 144 15.03 6.41 -8.16
C SER A 144 15.70 5.29 -8.95
N ARG A 145 15.75 4.09 -8.40
CA ARG A 145 16.31 2.87 -9.02
C ARG A 145 15.24 1.98 -9.67
N ALA A 146 13.97 2.40 -9.67
CA ALA A 146 12.90 1.65 -10.32
C ALA A 146 13.01 1.76 -11.85
N ASP A 147 12.68 0.67 -12.53
CA ASP A 147 12.62 0.61 -13.99
C ASP A 147 11.34 1.24 -14.57
N ASP A 148 11.24 1.31 -15.89
CA ASP A 148 10.09 1.87 -16.64
C ASP A 148 8.94 0.86 -16.83
N ARG A 149 8.93 -0.21 -16.06
CA ARG A 149 7.95 -1.28 -16.16
C ARG A 149 6.54 -0.75 -15.94
N LYS A 150 5.65 -1.07 -16.86
CA LYS A 150 4.24 -0.67 -16.80
C LYS A 150 3.45 -1.53 -15.85
N ILE A 151 2.33 -0.98 -15.35
CA ILE A 151 1.42 -1.71 -14.45
C ILE A 151 0.86 -2.94 -15.16
N ARG A 152 0.41 -2.79 -16.41
CA ARG A 152 -0.15 -3.90 -17.22
C ARG A 152 0.83 -5.04 -17.43
N ASP A 153 2.12 -4.74 -17.58
CA ASP A 153 3.15 -5.76 -17.81
C ASP A 153 3.35 -6.61 -16.53
N ASN A 154 3.29 -5.96 -15.36
CA ASN A 154 3.34 -6.69 -14.09
C ASN A 154 2.09 -7.56 -13.87
N ILE A 155 0.89 -7.02 -14.16
CA ILE A 155 -0.36 -7.78 -14.03
C ILE A 155 -0.29 -9.05 -14.88
N ALA A 156 0.15 -8.93 -16.15
CA ALA A 156 0.29 -10.08 -17.05
C ALA A 156 1.34 -11.08 -16.56
N ASN A 157 2.51 -10.60 -16.10
CA ASN A 157 3.60 -11.48 -15.65
C ASN A 157 3.25 -12.32 -14.43
N TYR A 158 2.38 -11.82 -13.55
CA TYR A 158 1.98 -12.51 -12.32
C TYR A 158 0.58 -13.10 -12.37
N HIS A 159 -0.06 -13.11 -13.54
CA HIS A 159 -1.44 -13.62 -13.72
C HIS A 159 -2.43 -13.04 -12.72
N MET A 160 -2.27 -11.75 -12.40
CA MET A 160 -3.10 -11.06 -11.40
C MET A 160 -4.57 -10.95 -11.80
N GLU A 161 -4.88 -11.12 -13.08
CA GLU A 161 -6.25 -11.17 -13.61
C GLU A 161 -7.08 -12.34 -13.05
N THR A 162 -6.42 -13.34 -12.47
CA THR A 162 -7.10 -14.51 -11.86
C THR A 162 -7.48 -14.27 -10.39
N PHE A 163 -7.01 -13.16 -9.79
CA PHE A 163 -7.31 -12.86 -8.39
C PHE A 163 -8.68 -12.24 -8.23
N GLU A 164 -9.49 -12.81 -7.35
CA GLU A 164 -10.76 -12.23 -6.92
C GLU A 164 -10.50 -11.20 -5.81
N MET A 165 -10.78 -9.93 -6.11
CA MET A 165 -10.52 -8.82 -5.20
C MET A 165 -11.79 -8.28 -4.52
N HIS A 166 -12.95 -8.85 -4.82
CA HIS A 166 -14.21 -8.41 -4.25
C HIS A 166 -14.56 -9.14 -2.96
N ARG A 167 -15.04 -8.36 -1.99
CA ARG A 167 -15.60 -8.92 -0.76
C ARG A 167 -16.89 -9.67 -1.11
N LYS A 168 -17.03 -10.92 -0.71
CA LYS A 168 -18.28 -11.65 -0.89
C LYS A 168 -19.37 -11.05 -0.02
N GLU A 169 -20.49 -10.69 -0.64
CA GLU A 169 -21.71 -10.37 0.09
C GLU A 169 -22.27 -11.67 0.68
N GLN A 170 -22.62 -11.64 1.95
CA GLN A 170 -23.30 -12.75 2.64
C GLN A 170 -24.79 -12.60 2.50
#